data_96d583e8855a014aa98f6009f764d9bf
#
_entry.id   96d583e8855a014aa98f6009f764d9bf
#
_cell.length_a   1.000
_cell.length_b   1.000
_cell.length_c   1.000
_cell.angle_alpha   90.00
_cell.angle_beta   90.00
_cell.angle_gamma   90.00
#
_symmetry.space_group_name_H-M   'P 1'
#
loop_
_entity.id
_entity.type
_entity.pdbx_description
1 polymer ?
#
loop_
_entity_poly.entity_id
_entity_poly.type
_entity_poly.pdbx_seq_one_letter_code
_entity_poly.pdbx_strand_id
1 'polypeptide(L)'
;MYISTQCLGKPSKSMSTIIAAQAYCNAHSSLLHPVQQKLLEETMQHSRGGMMGAPEVVGMNALLIRSLAAKKVLDIGVFTGASSLAAALAMPSDGLVVACDVSEEFTSLARGYWKEAGVEDKVARLRKKD
;
A
#
# COMPACT_ATOMS: atom_id res chain seq x y z
N MET A 1 -0.17 -2.07 10.75
CA MET A 1 -0.86 -2.88 11.78
C MET A 1 -1.33 -1.93 12.88
N TYR A 2 -2.52 -1.37 12.72
CA TYR A 2 -3.18 -0.61 13.79
C TYR A 2 -3.71 -1.63 14.81
N ILE A 3 -2.98 -1.83 15.88
CA ILE A 3 -3.48 -2.58 17.02
C ILE A 3 -4.43 -1.64 17.74
N SER A 4 -5.74 -1.98 17.71
CA SER A 4 -6.73 -1.29 18.54
C SER A 4 -6.27 -1.37 20.00
N THR A 5 -6.02 -0.23 20.61
CA THR A 5 -5.51 -0.08 21.98
C THR A 5 -6.53 -0.46 23.06
N GLN A 6 -7.71 -0.94 22.70
CA GLN A 6 -8.80 -1.21 23.67
C GLN A 6 -8.74 -2.58 24.37
N CYS A 7 -7.88 -3.51 23.92
CA CYS A 7 -7.80 -4.86 24.52
C CYS A 7 -6.47 -5.18 25.22
N LEU A 8 -5.52 -4.29 25.24
CA LEU A 8 -4.24 -4.53 25.90
C LEU A 8 -4.10 -3.60 27.13
N GLY A 9 -3.81 -4.18 28.29
CA GLY A 9 -3.43 -3.44 29.50
C GLY A 9 -2.31 -2.43 29.20
N LYS A 10 -1.94 -1.57 30.16
CA LYS A 10 -0.93 -0.52 29.96
C LYS A 10 0.29 -1.07 29.20
N PRO A 11 0.63 -0.49 28.05
CA PRO A 11 1.74 -1.01 27.26
C PRO A 11 3.05 -0.97 28.04
N SER A 12 3.92 -1.98 27.85
CA SER A 12 5.26 -1.96 28.42
C SER A 12 6.04 -0.73 27.91
N LYS A 13 7.10 -0.30 28.63
CA LYS A 13 7.95 0.82 28.17
C LYS A 13 8.46 0.62 26.74
N SER A 14 8.85 -0.60 26.37
CA SER A 14 9.30 -0.94 25.02
C SER A 14 8.19 -0.76 23.98
N MET A 15 6.97 -1.19 24.28
CA MET A 15 5.82 -1.04 23.40
C MET A 15 5.45 0.44 23.20
N SER A 16 5.46 1.25 24.26
CA SER A 16 5.19 2.68 24.14
C SER A 16 6.23 3.42 23.30
N THR A 17 7.50 3.01 23.37
CA THR A 17 8.58 3.57 22.54
C THR A 17 8.40 3.22 21.07
N ILE A 18 8.01 1.98 20.75
CA ILE A 18 7.73 1.56 19.37
C ILE A 18 6.55 2.36 18.78
N ILE A 19 5.47 2.52 19.54
CA ILE A 19 4.29 3.30 19.12
C ILE A 19 4.66 4.76 18.88
N ALA A 20 5.48 5.36 19.75
CA ALA A 20 5.92 6.73 19.60
C ALA A 20 6.85 6.91 18.39
N ALA A 21 7.75 5.97 18.15
CA ALA A 21 8.63 5.98 16.98
C ALA A 21 7.84 5.86 15.68
N GLN A 22 6.83 4.98 15.64
CA GLN A 22 5.97 4.84 14.48
C GLN A 22 5.14 6.11 14.21
N ALA A 23 4.58 6.72 15.24
CA ALA A 23 3.87 7.99 15.11
C ALA A 23 4.79 9.11 14.59
N TYR A 24 6.04 9.16 15.07
CA TYR A 24 7.04 10.10 14.56
C TYR A 24 7.35 9.86 13.07
N CYS A 25 7.63 8.61 12.68
CA CYS A 25 7.88 8.26 11.28
C CYS A 25 6.71 8.66 10.37
N ASN A 26 5.47 8.39 10.79
CA ASN A 26 4.29 8.75 10.01
C ASN A 26 4.14 10.27 9.86
N ALA A 27 4.42 11.03 10.92
CA ALA A 27 4.32 12.50 10.89
C ALA A 27 5.42 13.16 10.05
N HIS A 28 6.57 12.49 9.85
CA HIS A 28 7.74 13.02 9.14
C HIS A 28 8.01 12.33 7.80
N SER A 29 7.12 11.43 7.38
CA SER A 29 7.20 10.78 6.08
C SER A 29 6.61 11.66 4.97
N SER A 30 6.91 11.32 3.72
CA SER A 30 6.33 11.99 2.56
C SER A 30 4.81 11.92 2.59
N LEU A 31 4.15 13.02 2.21
CA LEU A 31 2.70 13.04 2.08
C LEU A 31 2.24 11.99 1.06
N LEU A 32 1.23 11.26 1.44
CA LEU A 32 0.57 10.31 0.54
C LEU A 32 -0.23 11.07 -0.52
N HIS A 33 -0.30 10.49 -1.72
CA HIS A 33 -1.23 10.97 -2.72
C HIS A 33 -2.68 10.85 -2.18
N PRO A 34 -3.59 11.79 -2.44
CA PRO A 34 -4.96 11.75 -1.90
C PRO A 34 -5.69 10.43 -2.13
N VAL A 35 -5.51 9.83 -3.30
CA VAL A 35 -6.11 8.53 -3.63
C VAL A 35 -5.49 7.39 -2.81
N GLN A 36 -4.18 7.47 -2.49
CA GLN A 36 -3.57 6.49 -1.57
C GLN A 36 -4.18 6.58 -0.17
N GLN A 37 -4.35 7.78 0.35
CA GLN A 37 -4.95 7.99 1.66
C GLN A 37 -6.37 7.41 1.71
N LYS A 38 -7.20 7.71 0.71
CA LYS A 38 -8.56 7.17 0.58
C LYS A 38 -8.57 5.64 0.54
N LEU A 39 -7.68 5.04 -0.25
CA LEU A 39 -7.54 3.58 -0.33
C LEU A 39 -7.17 2.97 1.03
N LEU A 40 -6.23 3.58 1.75
CA LEU A 40 -5.80 3.10 3.07
C LEU A 40 -6.96 3.16 4.08
N GLU A 41 -7.69 4.27 4.12
CA GLU A 41 -8.85 4.47 5.02
C GLU A 41 -9.94 3.43 4.75
N GLU A 42 -10.30 3.20 3.48
CA GLU A 42 -11.31 2.20 3.09
C GLU A 42 -10.82 0.77 3.40
N THR A 43 -9.56 0.47 3.10
CA THR A 43 -8.99 -0.86 3.40
C THR A 43 -9.00 -1.16 4.90
N MET A 44 -8.73 -0.16 5.74
CA MET A 44 -8.76 -0.32 7.20
C MET A 44 -10.15 -0.64 7.75
N GLN A 45 -11.21 -0.23 7.07
CA GLN A 45 -12.59 -0.57 7.44
C GLN A 45 -13.00 -1.99 7.01
N HIS A 46 -12.23 -2.60 6.11
CA HIS A 46 -12.50 -3.95 5.64
C HIS A 46 -12.17 -4.99 6.73
N SER A 47 -12.96 -6.07 6.82
CA SER A 47 -12.75 -7.15 7.81
C SER A 47 -11.35 -7.77 7.76
N ARG A 48 -10.68 -7.72 6.61
CA ARG A 48 -9.31 -8.18 6.38
C ARG A 48 -8.29 -7.03 6.30
N GLY A 49 -8.63 -5.84 6.72
CA GLY A 49 -7.76 -4.66 6.63
C GLY A 49 -6.36 -4.85 7.22
N GLY A 50 -6.23 -5.73 8.22
CA GLY A 50 -4.93 -6.12 8.80
C GLY A 50 -3.95 -6.84 7.85
N MET A 51 -4.40 -7.25 6.65
CA MET A 51 -3.53 -7.81 5.61
C MET A 51 -2.76 -6.73 4.82
N MET A 52 -3.17 -5.48 4.93
CA MET A 52 -2.52 -4.38 4.24
C MET A 52 -1.09 -4.18 4.77
N GLY A 53 -0.14 -3.98 3.86
CA GLY A 53 1.23 -3.61 4.22
C GLY A 53 1.28 -2.28 4.97
N ALA A 54 2.21 -2.16 5.93
CA ALA A 54 2.38 -0.93 6.68
C ALA A 54 2.73 0.24 5.74
N PRO A 55 2.19 1.46 5.98
CA PRO A 55 2.45 2.62 5.13
C PRO A 55 3.94 2.92 4.94
N GLU A 56 4.75 2.67 5.96
CA GLU A 56 6.21 2.88 5.93
C GLU A 56 6.90 1.94 4.93
N VAL A 57 6.43 0.70 4.83
CA VAL A 57 6.95 -0.28 3.85
C VAL A 57 6.59 0.16 2.44
N VAL A 58 5.35 0.61 2.24
CA VAL A 58 4.88 1.13 0.95
C VAL A 58 5.69 2.37 0.55
N GLY A 59 5.94 3.28 1.49
CA GLY A 59 6.78 4.46 1.30
C GLY A 59 8.23 4.12 0.94
N MET A 60 8.84 3.15 1.63
CA MET A 60 10.20 2.68 1.34
C MET A 60 10.28 2.07 -0.07
N ASN A 61 9.32 1.24 -0.46
CA ASN A 61 9.27 0.68 -1.80
C ASN A 61 9.18 1.77 -2.87
N ALA A 62 8.36 2.79 -2.66
CA ALA A 62 8.27 3.95 -3.56
C ALA A 62 9.59 4.71 -3.67
N LEU A 63 10.31 4.88 -2.56
CA LEU A 63 11.65 5.47 -2.55
C LEU A 63 12.64 4.65 -3.37
N LEU A 64 12.68 3.33 -3.18
CA LEU A 64 13.56 2.44 -3.93
C LEU A 64 13.26 2.46 -5.44
N ILE A 65 11.97 2.43 -5.81
CA ILE A 65 11.53 2.52 -7.21
C ILE A 65 12.05 3.82 -7.86
N ARG A 66 11.92 4.95 -7.18
CA ARG A 66 12.42 6.24 -7.68
C ARG A 66 13.95 6.28 -7.77
N SER A 67 14.64 5.81 -6.71
CA SER A 67 16.10 5.83 -6.66
C SER A 67 16.75 4.96 -7.73
N LEU A 68 16.12 3.83 -8.08
CA LEU A 68 16.58 2.91 -9.12
C LEU A 68 16.08 3.29 -10.51
N ALA A 69 15.21 4.29 -10.63
CA ALA A 69 14.45 4.60 -11.85
C ALA A 69 13.81 3.34 -12.46
N ALA A 70 13.24 2.48 -11.58
CA ALA A 70 12.73 1.18 -11.97
C ALA A 70 11.56 1.33 -12.95
N LYS A 71 11.65 0.63 -14.08
CA LYS A 71 10.62 0.62 -15.13
C LYS A 71 9.71 -0.59 -15.08
N LYS A 72 10.05 -1.61 -14.31
CA LYS A 72 9.23 -2.80 -14.13
C LYS A 72 9.21 -3.19 -12.65
N VAL A 73 8.00 -3.40 -12.13
CA VAL A 73 7.76 -3.86 -10.76
C VAL A 73 6.82 -5.05 -10.81
N LEU A 74 7.13 -6.09 -10.04
CA LEU A 74 6.26 -7.23 -9.81
C LEU A 74 5.69 -7.11 -8.40
N ASP A 75 4.36 -7.05 -8.30
CA ASP A 75 3.61 -6.99 -7.04
C ASP A 75 2.81 -8.29 -6.85
N ILE A 76 3.22 -9.11 -5.89
CA ILE A 76 2.61 -10.41 -5.61
C ILE A 76 1.82 -10.30 -4.31
N GLY A 77 0.50 -10.53 -4.40
CA GLY A 77 -0.41 -10.31 -3.27
C GLY A 77 -0.90 -8.86 -3.22
N VAL A 78 -1.60 -8.45 -4.24
CA VAL A 78 -2.07 -7.06 -4.45
C VAL A 78 -3.07 -6.61 -3.39
N PHE A 79 -3.93 -7.53 -2.94
CA PHE A 79 -5.04 -7.23 -2.03
C PHE A 79 -5.87 -6.05 -2.57
N THR A 80 -6.08 -4.98 -1.78
CA THR A 80 -6.82 -3.78 -2.20
C THR A 80 -6.02 -2.81 -3.08
N GLY A 81 -4.75 -3.11 -3.36
CA GLY A 81 -3.94 -2.38 -4.34
C GLY A 81 -3.05 -1.27 -3.77
N ALA A 82 -2.82 -1.20 -2.47
CA ALA A 82 -2.01 -0.14 -1.86
C ALA A 82 -0.55 -0.15 -2.34
N SER A 83 0.08 -1.32 -2.43
CA SER A 83 1.45 -1.49 -2.92
C SER A 83 1.59 -1.16 -4.41
N SER A 84 0.70 -1.71 -5.24
CA SER A 84 0.71 -1.49 -6.67
C SER A 84 0.38 -0.03 -7.04
N LEU A 85 -0.54 0.62 -6.32
CA LEU A 85 -0.83 2.04 -6.49
C LEU A 85 0.39 2.90 -6.19
N ALA A 86 1.06 2.65 -5.06
CA ALA A 86 2.26 3.39 -4.68
C ALA A 86 3.40 3.17 -5.69
N ALA A 87 3.57 1.95 -6.17
CA ALA A 87 4.56 1.63 -7.21
C ALA A 87 4.27 2.39 -8.50
N ALA A 88 3.03 2.35 -9.00
CA ALA A 88 2.63 3.02 -10.23
C ALA A 88 2.79 4.55 -10.16
N LEU A 89 2.50 5.15 -8.99
CA LEU A 89 2.72 6.59 -8.73
C LEU A 89 4.20 6.96 -8.62
N ALA A 90 5.05 6.03 -8.17
CA ALA A 90 6.48 6.26 -8.02
C ALA A 90 7.27 6.07 -9.32
N MET A 91 6.73 5.31 -10.26
CA MET A 91 7.41 4.95 -11.52
C MET A 91 7.38 6.08 -12.54
N PRO A 92 8.35 6.13 -13.48
CA PRO A 92 8.29 7.00 -14.66
C PRO A 92 7.05 6.69 -15.53
N SER A 93 6.77 7.57 -16.49
CA SER A 93 5.58 7.45 -17.36
C SER A 93 5.56 6.16 -18.20
N ASP A 94 6.73 5.64 -18.55
CA ASP A 94 6.91 4.38 -19.29
C ASP A 94 7.07 3.15 -18.39
N GLY A 95 6.75 3.28 -17.10
CA GLY A 95 6.84 2.20 -16.12
C GLY A 95 5.66 1.21 -16.19
N LEU A 96 5.91 -0.03 -15.79
CA LEU A 96 4.93 -1.12 -15.75
C LEU A 96 4.96 -1.84 -14.40
N VAL A 97 3.83 -1.88 -13.74
CA VAL A 97 3.58 -2.75 -12.56
C VAL A 97 2.84 -3.99 -13.03
N VAL A 98 3.40 -5.16 -12.75
CA VAL A 98 2.71 -6.44 -12.97
C VAL A 98 2.10 -6.87 -11.65
N ALA A 99 0.79 -6.76 -11.53
CA ALA A 99 0.02 -7.02 -10.32
C ALA A 99 -0.58 -8.43 -10.33
N CYS A 100 -0.18 -9.28 -9.40
CA CYS A 100 -0.60 -10.67 -9.29
C CYS A 100 -1.43 -10.90 -8.03
N ASP A 101 -2.69 -11.30 -8.20
CA ASP A 101 -3.56 -11.70 -7.08
C ASP A 101 -4.57 -12.74 -7.54
N VAL A 102 -5.01 -13.59 -6.59
CA VAL A 102 -6.02 -14.63 -6.81
C VAL A 102 -7.44 -14.12 -6.60
N SER A 103 -7.63 -13.02 -5.86
CA SER A 103 -8.94 -12.49 -5.50
C SER A 103 -9.40 -11.45 -6.52
N GLU A 104 -10.51 -11.75 -7.20
CA GLU A 104 -11.19 -10.80 -8.09
C GLU A 104 -11.85 -9.67 -7.29
N GLU A 105 -12.39 -9.96 -6.12
CA GLU A 105 -13.04 -9.00 -5.23
C GLU A 105 -12.09 -7.85 -4.90
N PHE A 106 -10.92 -8.18 -4.36
CA PHE A 106 -9.92 -7.18 -3.96
C PHE A 106 -9.32 -6.44 -5.15
N THR A 107 -8.99 -7.15 -6.21
CA THR A 107 -8.41 -6.51 -7.39
C THR A 107 -9.41 -5.65 -8.17
N SER A 108 -10.71 -5.89 -8.03
CA SER A 108 -11.73 -4.99 -8.56
C SER A 108 -11.73 -3.65 -7.84
N LEU A 109 -11.58 -3.68 -6.50
CA LEU A 109 -11.41 -2.48 -5.70
C LEU A 109 -10.14 -1.71 -6.10
N ALA A 110 -9.01 -2.44 -6.19
CA ALA A 110 -7.73 -1.88 -6.60
C ALA A 110 -7.80 -1.12 -7.94
N ARG A 111 -8.48 -1.68 -8.95
CA ARG A 111 -8.67 -1.03 -10.26
C ARG A 111 -9.39 0.31 -10.16
N GLY A 112 -10.38 0.43 -9.30
CA GLY A 112 -11.07 1.69 -9.05
C GLY A 112 -10.10 2.79 -8.63
N TYR A 113 -9.19 2.47 -7.72
CA TYR A 113 -8.18 3.41 -7.23
C TYR A 113 -7.07 3.70 -8.24
N TRP A 114 -6.62 2.72 -9.03
CA TRP A 114 -5.64 2.96 -10.09
C TRP A 114 -6.20 3.91 -11.16
N LYS A 115 -7.48 3.75 -11.49
CA LYS A 115 -8.18 4.65 -12.43
C LYS A 115 -8.35 6.04 -11.84
N GLU A 116 -8.80 6.15 -10.59
CA GLU A 116 -8.97 7.45 -9.88
C GLU A 116 -7.64 8.21 -9.79
N ALA A 117 -6.53 7.49 -9.62
CA ALA A 117 -5.19 8.07 -9.58
C ALA A 117 -4.56 8.32 -10.97
N GLY A 118 -5.22 7.95 -12.06
CA GLY A 118 -4.72 8.12 -13.43
C GLY A 118 -3.49 7.26 -13.75
N VAL A 119 -3.36 6.07 -13.13
CA VAL A 119 -2.22 5.16 -13.33
C VAL A 119 -2.64 3.76 -13.80
N GLU A 120 -3.90 3.58 -14.19
CA GLU A 120 -4.43 2.28 -14.62
C GLU A 120 -3.64 1.70 -15.81
N ASP A 121 -3.20 2.54 -16.73
CA ASP A 121 -2.41 2.18 -17.92
C ASP A 121 -1.02 1.64 -17.58
N LYS A 122 -0.51 1.97 -16.38
CA LYS A 122 0.77 1.43 -15.87
C LYS A 122 0.64 0.09 -15.16
N VAL A 123 -0.57 -0.42 -14.92
CA VAL A 123 -0.78 -1.62 -14.13
C VAL A 123 -1.35 -2.75 -15.00
N ALA A 124 -0.50 -3.73 -15.33
CA ALA A 124 -0.92 -4.98 -15.95
C ALA A 124 -1.25 -6.01 -14.89
N ARG A 125 -2.44 -6.57 -14.93
CA ARG A 125 -2.87 -7.62 -14.01
C ARG A 125 -2.62 -9.00 -14.61
N LEU A 126 -1.94 -9.86 -13.84
CA LEU A 126 -1.90 -11.29 -14.10
C LEU A 126 -2.93 -11.99 -13.22
N ARG A 127 -3.86 -12.67 -13.87
CA ARG A 127 -4.81 -13.59 -13.25
C ARG A 127 -4.29 -15.01 -13.39
N LYS A 128 -4.34 -15.80 -12.30
CA LYS A 128 -4.15 -17.23 -12.44
C LYS A 128 -5.27 -17.74 -13.37
N LYS A 129 -4.88 -18.31 -14.52
CA LYS A 129 -5.83 -19.13 -15.29
C LYS A 129 -6.09 -20.40 -14.47
N ASP A 130 -7.34 -20.66 -14.21
CA ASP A 130 -7.81 -21.94 -13.67
C ASP A 130 -7.41 -23.09 -14.60
#